data_dd37f1a96eee275c01f3add4ec4a9117
#
_entry.id   dd37f1a96eee275c01f3add4ec4a9117
#
_cell.length_a   1.000
_cell.length_b   1.000
_cell.length_c   1.000
_cell.angle_alpha   90.00
_cell.angle_beta   90.00
_cell.angle_gamma   90.00
#
_symmetry.space_group_name_H-M   'P 1'
#
loop_
_entity.id
_entity.type
_entity.pdbx_description
1 polymer ?
#
loop_
_entity_poly.entity_id
_entity_poly.type
_entity_poly.pdbx_seq_one_letter_code
_entity_poly.pdbx_strand_id
1 'polypeptide(L)'
;WIDILYIRFLKFLVVFTIGIFPFHCVQAQQDFRCAVRLTFDSDNTGSVANYVLSLQLKNTKGRNVNGASILYKDSQGQVIGNTFLECLNSPEGIKPGSYGDCKVVLQRVDGEFLDTFGTEKWTEIVNTQLSYLNDIQYCDLLGFSY
;
A
#
# COMPACT_ATOMS: atom_id res chain seq x y z
N TRP A 1 66.45 20.69 -3.71
CA TRP A 1 66.01 19.75 -4.78
C TRP A 1 65.12 18.64 -4.27
N ILE A 2 65.19 18.33 -2.99
CA ILE A 2 64.36 17.29 -2.36
C ILE A 2 62.94 17.81 -2.04
N ASP A 3 62.80 19.09 -1.75
CA ASP A 3 61.51 19.69 -1.36
C ASP A 3 60.52 19.84 -2.54
N ILE A 4 61.00 19.97 -3.77
CA ILE A 4 60.14 20.14 -4.96
C ILE A 4 59.50 18.81 -5.39
N LEU A 5 60.18 17.70 -5.12
CA LEU A 5 59.66 16.37 -5.45
C LEU A 5 58.56 15.93 -4.49
N TYR A 6 58.68 16.30 -3.19
CA TYR A 6 57.71 15.95 -2.15
C TYR A 6 56.36 16.65 -2.36
N ILE A 7 56.35 17.93 -2.80
CA ILE A 7 55.16 18.70 -3.02
C ILE A 7 54.40 18.20 -4.28
N ARG A 8 55.11 17.65 -5.26
CA ARG A 8 54.43 17.06 -6.45
C ARG A 8 53.80 15.71 -6.17
N PHE A 9 54.37 14.92 -5.24
CA PHE A 9 53.79 13.64 -4.85
C PHE A 9 52.54 13.82 -3.96
N LEU A 10 52.55 14.85 -3.09
CA LEU A 10 51.41 15.13 -2.23
C LEU A 10 50.18 15.64 -3.00
N LYS A 11 50.41 16.34 -4.13
CA LYS A 11 49.30 16.80 -5.01
C LYS A 11 48.67 15.67 -5.82
N PHE A 12 49.36 14.58 -6.04
CA PHE A 12 48.81 13.41 -6.73
C PHE A 12 47.99 12.48 -5.83
N LEU A 13 48.26 12.53 -4.50
CA LEU A 13 47.55 11.63 -3.55
C LEU A 13 46.19 12.17 -3.10
N VAL A 14 45.93 13.47 -3.26
CA VAL A 14 44.66 14.11 -2.86
C VAL A 14 43.56 13.97 -3.93
N VAL A 15 43.89 13.63 -5.17
CA VAL A 15 42.92 13.54 -6.28
C VAL A 15 42.26 12.17 -6.37
N PHE A 16 42.74 11.14 -5.65
CA PHE A 16 42.25 9.77 -5.82
C PHE A 16 41.24 9.30 -4.75
N THR A 17 40.85 10.17 -3.81
CA THR A 17 39.89 9.82 -2.74
C THR A 17 38.47 10.37 -2.93
N ILE A 18 38.16 10.99 -4.09
CA ILE A 18 36.82 11.47 -4.42
C ILE A 18 36.22 10.50 -5.45
N GLY A 19 35.69 9.37 -5.03
CA GLY A 19 35.07 8.56 -6.05
C GLY A 19 34.54 7.19 -5.69
N ILE A 20 34.07 6.94 -4.48
CA ILE A 20 33.17 5.80 -4.26
C ILE A 20 32.16 6.21 -3.19
N PHE A 21 31.27 7.17 -3.52
CA PHE A 21 29.99 7.16 -2.87
C PHE A 21 29.16 6.08 -3.56
N PRO A 22 28.73 5.03 -2.85
CA PRO A 22 27.71 4.16 -3.37
C PRO A 22 26.50 5.05 -3.59
N PHE A 23 26.12 5.28 -4.84
CA PHE A 23 24.79 5.75 -5.17
C PHE A 23 23.83 4.69 -4.64
N HIS A 24 23.40 4.85 -3.39
CA HIS A 24 22.20 4.20 -2.93
C HIS A 24 21.10 4.77 -3.83
N CYS A 25 20.74 3.98 -4.83
CA CYS A 25 19.52 4.21 -5.57
C CYS A 25 18.41 4.04 -4.53
N VAL A 26 18.02 5.17 -3.92
CA VAL A 26 16.78 5.24 -3.13
C VAL A 26 15.71 4.98 -4.17
N GLN A 27 15.26 3.73 -4.28
CA GLN A 27 14.04 3.43 -4.98
C GLN A 27 12.97 4.29 -4.32
N ALA A 28 12.52 5.30 -5.03
CA ALA A 28 11.38 6.08 -4.61
C ALA A 28 10.22 5.10 -4.44
N GLN A 29 9.91 4.77 -3.21
CA GLN A 29 8.78 3.93 -2.86
C GLN A 29 7.55 4.69 -3.32
N GLN A 30 6.81 4.11 -4.25
CA GLN A 30 5.68 4.79 -4.86
C GLN A 30 4.50 4.68 -3.91
N ASP A 31 4.27 5.74 -3.14
CA ASP A 31 3.09 5.87 -2.30
C ASP A 31 1.85 6.12 -3.16
N PHE A 32 0.86 5.26 -3.05
CA PHE A 32 -0.43 5.43 -3.68
C PHE A 32 -1.44 5.96 -2.67
N ARG A 33 -2.32 6.86 -3.11
CA ARG A 33 -3.49 7.18 -2.31
C ARG A 33 -4.43 6.00 -2.33
N CYS A 34 -4.83 5.54 -1.15
CA CYS A 34 -5.84 4.53 -0.97
C CYS A 34 -6.90 5.01 0.02
N ALA A 35 -8.08 4.44 -0.05
CA ALA A 35 -9.17 4.79 0.84
C ALA A 35 -10.02 3.58 1.15
N VAL A 36 -10.54 3.53 2.36
CA VAL A 36 -11.52 2.56 2.77
C VAL A 36 -12.90 3.10 2.44
N ARG A 37 -13.71 2.29 1.78
CA ARG A 37 -15.10 2.58 1.46
C ARG A 37 -16.01 1.67 2.25
N LEU A 38 -17.07 2.24 2.80
CA LEU A 38 -18.15 1.46 3.40
C LEU A 38 -19.13 1.05 2.30
N THR A 39 -19.39 -0.25 2.19
CA THR A 39 -20.42 -0.82 1.32
C THR A 39 -21.40 -1.65 2.16
N PHE A 40 -22.65 -1.67 1.74
CA PHE A 40 -23.67 -2.47 2.40
C PHE A 40 -24.10 -3.60 1.49
N ASP A 41 -24.23 -4.76 2.09
CA ASP A 41 -24.69 -5.98 1.46
C ASP A 41 -25.76 -6.63 2.32
N SER A 42 -26.34 -7.73 1.85
CA SER A 42 -27.23 -8.55 2.64
C SER A 42 -26.88 -10.01 2.45
N ASP A 43 -26.86 -10.75 3.52
CA ASP A 43 -26.71 -12.20 3.53
C ASP A 43 -27.82 -12.86 4.33
N ASN A 44 -27.63 -14.14 4.66
CA ASN A 44 -28.60 -14.93 5.46
C ASN A 44 -28.80 -14.39 6.89
N THR A 45 -27.89 -13.54 7.37
CA THR A 45 -27.94 -12.91 8.72
C THR A 45 -28.55 -11.51 8.70
N GLY A 46 -28.87 -10.97 7.52
CA GLY A 46 -29.43 -9.62 7.34
C GLY A 46 -28.49 -8.64 6.68
N SER A 47 -28.54 -7.37 7.07
CA SER A 47 -27.69 -6.31 6.52
C SER A 47 -26.25 -6.45 7.01
N VAL A 48 -25.31 -6.30 6.08
CA VAL A 48 -23.87 -6.42 6.35
C VAL A 48 -23.17 -5.14 5.93
N ALA A 49 -22.32 -4.59 6.79
CA ALA A 49 -21.42 -3.49 6.46
C ALA A 49 -20.02 -4.03 6.17
N ASN A 50 -19.52 -3.79 4.96
CA ASN A 50 -18.18 -4.15 4.53
C ASN A 50 -17.29 -2.92 4.40
N TYR A 51 -16.10 -2.96 4.99
CA TYR A 51 -15.08 -1.93 4.87
C TYR A 51 -14.06 -2.39 3.84
N VAL A 52 -14.16 -1.84 2.63
CA VAL A 52 -13.39 -2.27 1.46
C VAL A 52 -12.25 -1.29 1.21
N LEU A 53 -11.02 -1.78 1.30
CA LEU A 53 -9.84 -1.08 0.83
C LEU A 53 -9.67 -1.38 -0.66
N SER A 54 -9.61 -0.34 -1.48
CA SER A 54 -9.42 -0.47 -2.92
C SER A 54 -8.29 0.43 -3.42
N LEU A 55 -7.55 -0.07 -4.40
CA LEU A 55 -6.43 0.61 -5.01
C LEU A 55 -6.36 0.28 -6.50
N GLN A 56 -6.24 1.31 -7.34
CA GLN A 56 -5.99 1.11 -8.77
C GLN A 56 -4.49 0.95 -9.02
N LEU A 57 -4.10 -0.17 -9.60
CA LEU A 57 -2.72 -0.51 -9.90
C LEU A 57 -2.48 -0.69 -11.39
N LYS A 58 -1.29 -0.27 -11.85
CA LYS A 58 -0.80 -0.57 -13.18
C LYS A 58 0.06 -1.83 -13.13
N ASN A 59 -0.27 -2.81 -13.95
CA ASN A 59 0.60 -3.99 -14.10
C ASN A 59 1.83 -3.63 -14.94
N THR A 60 2.97 -3.46 -14.29
CA THR A 60 4.27 -3.18 -14.93
C THR A 60 5.07 -4.46 -15.20
N LYS A 61 4.48 -5.64 -14.99
CA LYS A 61 5.12 -6.95 -15.17
C LYS A 61 4.77 -7.55 -16.52
N GLY A 62 5.59 -8.51 -16.97
CA GLY A 62 5.42 -9.20 -18.26
C GLY A 62 4.36 -10.31 -18.25
N ARG A 63 3.60 -10.48 -17.16
CA ARG A 63 2.55 -11.51 -16.98
C ARG A 63 1.36 -10.95 -16.23
N ASN A 64 0.22 -11.65 -16.27
CA ASN A 64 -0.99 -11.22 -15.58
C ASN A 64 -0.77 -11.17 -14.07
N VAL A 65 -1.35 -10.16 -13.42
CA VAL A 65 -1.30 -9.94 -11.97
C VAL A 65 -2.66 -10.23 -11.38
N ASN A 66 -2.73 -11.16 -10.42
CA ASN A 66 -3.97 -11.56 -9.74
C ASN A 66 -4.13 -10.91 -8.36
N GLY A 67 -3.06 -10.38 -7.81
CA GLY A 67 -3.09 -9.75 -6.49
C GLY A 67 -1.88 -8.88 -6.21
N ALA A 68 -1.97 -8.14 -5.12
CA ALA A 68 -0.92 -7.26 -4.66
C ALA A 68 -0.83 -7.24 -3.13
N SER A 69 0.37 -7.35 -2.60
CA SER A 69 0.64 -7.14 -1.18
C SER A 69 0.97 -5.68 -0.94
N ILE A 70 0.34 -5.08 0.05
CA ILE A 70 0.52 -3.66 0.39
C ILE A 70 0.74 -3.45 1.89
N LEU A 71 1.44 -2.37 2.22
CA LEU A 71 1.36 -1.69 3.51
C LEU A 71 0.38 -0.55 3.41
N TYR A 72 -0.44 -0.32 4.43
CA TYR A 72 -1.28 0.86 4.50
C TYR A 72 -0.87 1.77 5.67
N LYS A 73 -0.94 3.06 5.43
CA LYS A 73 -0.39 4.12 6.28
C LYS A 73 -1.43 5.19 6.58
N ASP A 74 -1.22 5.89 7.69
CA ASP A 74 -2.00 7.06 8.06
C ASP A 74 -1.59 8.32 7.28
N SER A 75 -2.20 9.46 7.62
CA SER A 75 -1.92 10.77 7.03
C SER A 75 -0.50 11.27 7.30
N GLN A 76 0.18 10.72 8.30
CA GLN A 76 1.55 11.08 8.69
C GLN A 76 2.58 10.13 8.07
N GLY A 77 2.14 9.14 7.30
CA GLY A 77 2.99 8.13 6.68
C GLY A 77 3.44 7.01 7.62
N GLN A 78 2.81 6.89 8.80
CA GLN A 78 3.07 5.79 9.72
C GLN A 78 2.36 4.52 9.25
N VAL A 79 3.06 3.40 9.28
CA VAL A 79 2.48 2.10 8.92
C VAL A 79 1.46 1.69 9.98
N ILE A 80 0.20 1.51 9.57
CA ILE A 80 -0.89 1.02 10.41
C ILE A 80 -1.00 -0.50 10.30
N GLY A 81 -0.74 -1.06 9.09
CA GLY A 81 -0.83 -2.49 8.87
C GLY A 81 -0.46 -2.90 7.44
N ASN A 82 -0.71 -4.17 7.15
CA ASN A 82 -0.51 -4.74 5.82
C ASN A 82 -1.68 -5.65 5.44
N THR A 83 -1.86 -5.85 4.14
CA THR A 83 -2.87 -6.77 3.62
C THR A 83 -2.55 -7.21 2.20
N PHE A 84 -3.30 -8.19 1.72
CA PHE A 84 -3.27 -8.65 0.34
C PHE A 84 -4.56 -8.21 -0.37
N LEU A 85 -4.40 -7.59 -1.53
CA LEU A 85 -5.50 -7.18 -2.38
C LEU A 85 -5.70 -8.19 -3.51
N GLU A 86 -6.94 -8.52 -3.80
CA GLU A 86 -7.31 -9.31 -4.98
C GLU A 86 -7.58 -8.37 -6.16
N CYS A 87 -6.95 -8.66 -7.31
CA CYS A 87 -7.03 -7.87 -8.54
C CYS A 87 -7.87 -8.61 -9.58
N LEU A 88 -9.18 -8.73 -9.32
CA LEU A 88 -10.11 -9.56 -10.08
C LEU A 88 -10.94 -8.74 -11.09
N ASN A 89 -10.31 -7.96 -11.97
CA ASN A 89 -11.02 -7.25 -13.02
C ASN A 89 -11.44 -8.16 -14.18
N SER A 90 -10.85 -9.34 -14.25
CA SER A 90 -11.21 -10.42 -15.15
C SER A 90 -10.78 -11.75 -14.53
N PRO A 91 -11.27 -12.92 -15.00
CA PRO A 91 -10.79 -14.22 -14.54
C PRO A 91 -9.27 -14.39 -14.68
N GLU A 92 -8.65 -13.60 -15.55
CA GLU A 92 -7.22 -13.67 -15.89
C GLU A 92 -6.36 -12.64 -15.12
N GLY A 93 -6.96 -11.80 -14.26
CA GLY A 93 -6.28 -10.71 -13.55
C GLY A 93 -5.95 -9.50 -14.44
N ILE A 94 -5.03 -8.65 -14.01
CA ILE A 94 -4.61 -7.46 -14.73
C ILE A 94 -3.57 -7.83 -15.78
N LYS A 95 -3.86 -7.59 -17.06
CA LYS A 95 -2.92 -7.86 -18.17
C LYS A 95 -1.70 -6.93 -18.13
N PRO A 96 -0.55 -7.35 -18.67
CA PRO A 96 0.63 -6.51 -18.78
C PRO A 96 0.34 -5.14 -19.41
N GLY A 97 0.84 -4.06 -18.77
CA GLY A 97 0.66 -2.69 -19.21
C GLY A 97 -0.70 -2.07 -18.90
N SER A 98 -1.68 -2.86 -18.43
CA SER A 98 -3.03 -2.39 -18.12
C SER A 98 -3.17 -1.93 -16.68
N TYR A 99 -4.20 -1.11 -16.43
CA TYR A 99 -4.66 -0.76 -15.08
C TYR A 99 -5.74 -1.74 -14.65
N GLY A 100 -5.84 -1.95 -13.34
CA GLY A 100 -6.91 -2.72 -12.72
C GLY A 100 -7.13 -2.34 -11.28
N ASP A 101 -8.35 -2.60 -10.79
CA ASP A 101 -8.71 -2.34 -9.41
C ASP A 101 -8.43 -3.58 -8.56
N CYS A 102 -7.68 -3.38 -7.50
CA CYS A 102 -7.40 -4.39 -6.50
C CYS A 102 -8.09 -4.03 -5.20
N LYS A 103 -8.73 -4.97 -4.54
CA LYS A 103 -9.53 -4.71 -3.35
C LYS A 103 -9.45 -5.84 -2.33
N VAL A 104 -9.76 -5.50 -1.09
CA VAL A 104 -9.95 -6.45 0.01
C VAL A 104 -10.99 -5.91 0.99
N VAL A 105 -11.76 -6.78 1.59
CA VAL A 105 -12.59 -6.45 2.74
C VAL A 105 -11.71 -6.52 3.99
N LEU A 106 -11.38 -5.35 4.56
CA LEU A 106 -10.56 -5.27 5.78
C LEU A 106 -11.33 -5.73 7.00
N GLN A 107 -12.61 -5.37 7.05
CA GLN A 107 -13.49 -5.68 8.17
C GLN A 107 -14.93 -5.78 7.70
N ARG A 108 -15.72 -6.55 8.45
CA ARG A 108 -17.14 -6.78 8.22
C ARG A 108 -17.89 -6.64 9.55
N VAL A 109 -19.05 -6.01 9.51
CA VAL A 109 -20.00 -5.97 10.63
C VAL A 109 -21.28 -6.64 10.17
N ASP A 110 -21.59 -7.80 10.77
CA ASP A 110 -22.71 -8.64 10.39
C ASP A 110 -24.05 -8.15 10.94
N GLY A 111 -25.13 -8.56 10.30
CA GLY A 111 -26.49 -8.27 10.72
C GLY A 111 -26.91 -8.92 12.05
N GLU A 112 -26.18 -9.94 12.54
CA GLU A 112 -26.40 -10.51 13.87
C GLU A 112 -26.27 -9.48 14.98
N PHE A 113 -25.41 -8.48 14.81
CA PHE A 113 -25.31 -7.35 15.72
C PHE A 113 -26.58 -6.49 15.73
N LEU A 114 -27.22 -6.34 14.56
CA LEU A 114 -28.48 -5.64 14.43
C LEU A 114 -29.61 -6.31 15.23
N ASP A 115 -29.71 -7.63 15.11
CA ASP A 115 -30.72 -8.42 15.82
C ASP A 115 -30.49 -8.44 17.33
N THR A 116 -29.20 -8.46 17.75
CA THR A 116 -28.83 -8.55 19.16
C THR A 116 -28.93 -7.22 19.89
N PHE A 117 -28.50 -6.11 19.26
CA PHE A 117 -28.30 -4.81 19.91
C PHE A 117 -29.20 -3.69 19.34
N GLY A 118 -29.94 -3.96 18.27
CA GLY A 118 -30.81 -3.01 17.61
C GLY A 118 -30.10 -2.06 16.64
N THR A 119 -30.88 -1.34 15.84
CA THR A 119 -30.42 -0.49 14.72
C THR A 119 -29.49 0.64 15.18
N GLU A 120 -29.82 1.26 16.32
CA GLU A 120 -29.03 2.40 16.84
C GLU A 120 -27.62 1.97 17.22
N LYS A 121 -27.48 0.88 17.93
CA LYS A 121 -26.16 0.35 18.36
C LYS A 121 -25.36 -0.19 17.20
N TRP A 122 -26.00 -0.85 16.25
CA TRP A 122 -25.36 -1.27 15.01
C TRP A 122 -24.80 -0.09 14.22
N THR A 123 -25.59 0.99 14.07
CA THR A 123 -25.17 2.21 13.38
C THR A 123 -23.98 2.88 14.09
N GLU A 124 -23.99 2.92 15.42
CA GLU A 124 -22.88 3.43 16.22
C GLU A 124 -21.59 2.64 15.98
N ILE A 125 -21.67 1.31 16.01
CA ILE A 125 -20.52 0.40 15.76
C ILE A 125 -19.98 0.62 14.36
N VAL A 126 -20.84 0.64 13.33
CA VAL A 126 -20.44 0.86 11.95
C VAL A 126 -19.73 2.19 11.76
N ASN A 127 -20.27 3.28 12.31
CA ASN A 127 -19.68 4.60 12.20
C ASN A 127 -18.36 4.73 12.97
N THR A 128 -18.27 4.13 14.15
CA THR A 128 -17.05 4.11 14.95
C THR A 128 -15.93 3.39 14.20
N GLN A 129 -16.24 2.24 13.61
CA GLN A 129 -15.27 1.48 12.83
C GLN A 129 -14.82 2.22 11.57
N LEU A 130 -15.75 2.88 10.88
CA LEU A 130 -15.42 3.72 9.72
C LEU A 130 -14.46 4.86 10.11
N SER A 131 -14.68 5.47 11.28
CA SER A 131 -13.81 6.54 11.78
C SER A 131 -12.36 6.07 11.95
N TYR A 132 -12.15 4.87 12.51
CA TYR A 132 -10.80 4.29 12.63
C TYR A 132 -10.15 4.00 11.28
N LEU A 133 -10.92 3.46 10.34
CA LEU A 133 -10.39 3.06 9.03
C LEU A 133 -10.18 4.26 8.08
N ASN A 134 -10.81 5.40 8.35
CA ASN A 134 -10.58 6.65 7.61
C ASN A 134 -9.17 7.23 7.82
N ASP A 135 -8.44 6.79 8.83
CA ASP A 135 -7.04 7.16 9.01
C ASP A 135 -6.13 6.55 7.93
N ILE A 136 -6.59 5.51 7.23
CA ILE A 136 -5.85 4.93 6.10
C ILE A 136 -5.93 5.88 4.90
N GLN A 137 -4.77 6.45 4.51
CA GLN A 137 -4.70 7.42 3.42
C GLN A 137 -3.69 7.06 2.34
N TYR A 138 -2.66 6.29 2.67
CA TYR A 138 -1.60 5.92 1.76
C TYR A 138 -1.33 4.42 1.79
N CYS A 139 -0.99 3.88 0.63
CA CYS A 139 -0.62 2.49 0.48
C CYS A 139 0.71 2.36 -0.27
N ASP A 140 1.59 1.51 0.25
CA ASP A 140 2.84 1.14 -0.42
C ASP A 140 2.68 -0.25 -1.02
N LEU A 141 3.02 -0.39 -2.29
CA LEU A 141 3.06 -1.67 -2.96
C LEU A 141 4.33 -2.43 -2.57
N LEU A 142 4.17 -3.60 -1.95
CA LEU A 142 5.26 -4.51 -1.60
C LEU A 142 5.60 -5.48 -2.73
N GLY A 143 4.59 -5.95 -3.45
CA GLY A 143 4.77 -6.89 -4.53
C GLY A 143 3.47 -7.34 -5.17
N PHE A 144 3.61 -8.02 -6.32
CA PHE A 144 2.51 -8.61 -7.06
C PHE A 144 2.46 -10.13 -6.89
N SER A 145 1.24 -10.67 -6.97
CA SER A 145 0.94 -12.09 -7.12
C SER A 145 0.42 -12.39 -8.54
N TYR A 146 0.68 -13.62 -9.03
CA TYR A 146 0.44 -14.04 -10.40
C TYR A 146 -0.39 -15.32 -10.45
#